data_2680c91a7a0f3487696d68d8dae9ca81
#
_entry.id   2680c91a7a0f3487696d68d8dae9ca81
#
_cell.length_a   1.000
_cell.length_b   1.000
_cell.length_c   1.000
_cell.angle_alpha   90.00
_cell.angle_beta   90.00
_cell.angle_gamma   90.00
#
_symmetry.space_group_name_H-M   'P 1'
#
loop_
_entity.id
_entity.type
_entity.pdbx_description
1 polymer ?
#
loop_
_entity_poly.entity_id
_entity_poly.type
_entity_poly.pdbx_seq_one_letter_code
_entity_poly.pdbx_strand_id
1 'polypeptide(L)'
;MKIVFLCVTLFLLVSFAKAAPAIADVDRVRIAEAYRIGEKLQDQIWPDWHTAPFGILFVTDDNEFLIRYPKPNNEFVSIGYDKLLKSEVFVRPRKFPKSFQATFPAFGATPVIVIGKAENTADKTSTRWVFVVLHEHFHQLQYSRPNYLVDSAGLGLSGGDTSGMWQINYSFPYKDETVSERFRKLTDHLSQAYEAKTKDEQEQALRAYLGARKAFAESLKPNDYKYMSFQLYQEGIARYTQLRVAELAARKAKPSKAFRSLSDFTPFDKEAERLNSALRKEMHDLDLKTWERTVFYPFGAIEGLLLDRLEPGWRSKYFTEKFALEKFYPIISAS
;
A
#
# COMPACT_ATOMS: atom_id res chain seq x y z
N MET A 1 -75.34 32.09 26.53
CA MET A 1 -74.00 32.58 26.21
C MET A 1 -73.02 31.45 26.44
N LYS A 2 -72.60 30.75 25.37
CA LYS A 2 -71.65 29.60 25.49
C LYS A 2 -70.26 30.10 25.12
N ILE A 3 -69.36 30.07 26.07
CA ILE A 3 -67.96 30.43 25.88
C ILE A 3 -67.23 29.21 25.36
N VAL A 4 -66.70 29.29 24.15
CA VAL A 4 -65.83 28.22 23.53
C VAL A 4 -64.38 28.60 23.85
N PHE A 5 -63.74 27.75 24.67
CA PHE A 5 -62.28 27.86 24.89
C PHE A 5 -61.55 27.19 23.73
N LEU A 6 -60.81 27.99 22.96
CA LEU A 6 -59.93 27.52 21.91
C LEU A 6 -58.56 27.20 22.50
N CYS A 7 -58.26 25.92 22.70
CA CYS A 7 -56.90 25.48 23.08
C CYS A 7 -56.01 25.53 21.85
N VAL A 8 -55.07 26.48 21.79
CA VAL A 8 -54.04 26.53 20.79
C VAL A 8 -52.85 25.69 21.29
N THR A 9 -52.69 24.50 20.73
CA THR A 9 -51.55 23.60 21.00
C THR A 9 -50.36 24.07 20.16
N LEU A 10 -49.40 24.70 20.81
CA LEU A 10 -48.12 25.14 20.17
C LEU A 10 -47.20 23.92 19.97
N PHE A 11 -47.12 23.41 18.75
CA PHE A 11 -46.13 22.40 18.37
C PHE A 11 -44.74 23.04 18.28
N LEU A 12 -43.87 22.85 19.25
CA LEU A 12 -42.45 23.16 19.18
C LEU A 12 -41.77 22.15 18.23
N LEU A 13 -41.50 22.56 17.02
CA LEU A 13 -40.62 21.85 16.09
C LEU A 13 -39.17 21.93 16.63
N VAL A 14 -38.75 20.92 17.36
CA VAL A 14 -37.33 20.75 17.72
C VAL A 14 -36.61 20.28 16.49
N SER A 15 -36.01 21.21 15.73
CA SER A 15 -35.04 20.88 14.68
C SER A 15 -33.79 20.32 15.35
N PHE A 16 -33.60 19.02 15.28
CA PHE A 16 -32.31 18.40 15.59
C PHE A 16 -31.33 18.86 14.50
N ALA A 17 -30.51 19.86 14.79
CA ALA A 17 -29.37 20.21 13.96
C ALA A 17 -28.45 18.97 13.91
N LYS A 18 -28.35 18.31 12.74
CA LYS A 18 -27.40 17.23 12.53
C LYS A 18 -25.99 17.80 12.77
N ALA A 19 -25.24 17.20 13.70
CA ALA A 19 -23.87 17.63 13.96
C ALA A 19 -23.07 17.67 12.66
N ALA A 20 -22.25 18.72 12.50
CA ALA A 20 -21.40 18.82 11.32
C ALA A 20 -20.51 17.58 11.19
N PRO A 21 -20.30 17.07 9.96
CA PRO A 21 -19.42 15.92 9.76
C PRO A 21 -18.01 16.20 10.31
N ALA A 22 -17.46 15.27 11.08
CA ALA A 22 -16.12 15.40 11.66
C ALA A 22 -15.39 14.05 11.65
N ILE A 23 -14.07 14.10 11.54
CA ILE A 23 -13.21 12.92 11.73
C ILE A 23 -13.09 12.66 13.23
N ALA A 24 -13.30 11.42 13.67
CA ALA A 24 -13.13 11.05 15.08
C ALA A 24 -11.69 11.30 15.56
N ASP A 25 -11.50 11.67 16.82
CA ASP A 25 -10.18 12.00 17.36
C ASP A 25 -9.18 10.85 17.23
N VAL A 26 -9.62 9.62 17.43
CA VAL A 26 -8.77 8.43 17.25
C VAL A 26 -8.23 8.34 15.82
N ASP A 27 -9.05 8.60 14.83
CA ASP A 27 -8.67 8.54 13.41
C ASP A 27 -7.79 9.74 13.02
N ARG A 28 -8.07 10.92 13.57
CA ARG A 28 -7.18 12.10 13.41
C ARG A 28 -5.78 11.82 13.96
N VAL A 29 -5.68 11.17 15.11
CA VAL A 29 -4.39 10.79 15.72
C VAL A 29 -3.66 9.76 14.86
N ARG A 30 -4.35 8.75 14.31
CA ARG A 30 -3.78 7.76 13.39
C ARG A 30 -3.24 8.41 12.10
N ILE A 31 -4.03 9.26 11.47
CA ILE A 31 -3.63 9.98 10.24
C ILE A 31 -2.43 10.89 10.52
N ALA A 32 -2.48 11.66 11.61
CA ALA A 32 -1.38 12.54 12.00
C ALA A 32 -0.08 11.76 12.27
N GLU A 33 -0.18 10.56 12.85
CA GLU A 33 0.99 9.72 13.10
C GLU A 33 1.57 9.16 11.80
N ALA A 34 0.73 8.76 10.83
CA ALA A 34 1.19 8.33 9.51
C ALA A 34 1.96 9.45 8.80
N TYR A 35 1.44 10.66 8.79
CA TYR A 35 2.14 11.84 8.26
C TYR A 35 3.47 12.08 8.97
N ARG A 36 3.48 12.03 10.30
CA ARG A 36 4.69 12.28 11.10
C ARG A 36 5.80 11.26 10.84
N ILE A 37 5.45 9.98 10.70
CA ILE A 37 6.41 8.91 10.39
C ILE A 37 6.90 9.05 8.95
N GLY A 38 6.00 9.24 8.00
CA GLY A 38 6.35 9.44 6.59
C GLY A 38 7.32 10.60 6.43
N GLU A 39 6.94 11.81 6.85
CA GLU A 39 7.75 13.04 6.76
C GLU A 39 9.15 12.87 7.40
N LYS A 40 9.27 12.08 8.46
CA LYS A 40 10.54 11.86 9.16
C LYS A 40 11.46 10.86 8.47
N LEU A 41 10.90 9.81 7.83
CA LEU A 41 11.66 8.62 7.46
C LEU A 41 11.71 8.33 5.96
N GLN A 42 10.78 8.87 5.18
CA GLN A 42 10.56 8.51 3.79
C GLN A 42 11.83 8.60 2.93
N ASP A 43 12.57 9.72 2.99
CA ASP A 43 13.77 9.94 2.17
C ASP A 43 14.98 9.10 2.61
N GLN A 44 14.93 8.48 3.80
CA GLN A 44 15.94 7.53 4.24
C GLN A 44 15.74 6.13 3.61
N ILE A 45 14.57 5.90 2.99
CA ILE A 45 14.23 4.63 2.33
C ILE A 45 14.27 4.81 0.81
N TRP A 46 13.58 5.81 0.29
CA TRP A 46 13.55 6.11 -1.14
C TRP A 46 13.97 7.56 -1.39
N PRO A 47 14.94 7.80 -2.28
CA PRO A 47 15.32 9.17 -2.64
C PRO A 47 14.10 9.96 -3.15
N ASP A 48 13.99 11.22 -2.70
CA ASP A 48 12.96 12.17 -3.13
C ASP A 48 11.51 11.71 -2.86
N TRP A 49 11.28 10.82 -1.89
CA TRP A 49 9.91 10.39 -1.56
C TRP A 49 9.06 11.55 -1.05
N HIS A 50 9.66 12.55 -0.39
CA HIS A 50 8.97 13.76 0.07
C HIS A 50 8.32 14.57 -1.07
N THR A 51 8.71 14.35 -2.33
CA THR A 51 8.10 15.02 -3.49
C THR A 51 6.75 14.42 -3.90
N ALA A 52 6.44 13.21 -3.43
CA ALA A 52 5.15 12.58 -3.68
C ALA A 52 4.05 13.30 -2.89
N PRO A 53 2.85 13.49 -3.49
CA PRO A 53 1.72 14.02 -2.75
C PRO A 53 1.32 13.07 -1.63
N PHE A 54 1.08 13.60 -0.43
CA PHE A 54 0.60 12.76 0.68
C PHE A 54 -0.86 13.09 0.99
N GLY A 55 -1.72 13.05 -0.04
CA GLY A 55 -3.15 13.25 0.09
C GLY A 55 -3.87 11.97 0.51
N ILE A 56 -4.83 12.07 1.41
CA ILE A 56 -5.66 10.96 1.90
C ILE A 56 -7.13 11.29 1.69
N LEU A 57 -7.89 10.36 1.09
CA LEU A 57 -9.34 10.29 1.16
C LEU A 57 -9.72 9.26 2.23
N PHE A 58 -10.05 9.73 3.40
CA PHE A 58 -10.42 8.90 4.54
C PHE A 58 -11.90 8.54 4.51
N VAL A 59 -12.21 7.25 4.43
CA VAL A 59 -13.57 6.73 4.25
C VAL A 59 -14.13 6.29 5.60
N THR A 60 -15.25 6.89 5.99
CA THR A 60 -15.99 6.57 7.23
C THR A 60 -17.33 5.90 6.91
N ASP A 61 -18.20 5.74 7.92
CA ASP A 61 -19.49 5.09 7.74
C ASP A 61 -20.41 5.87 6.80
N ASP A 62 -20.45 7.20 6.90
CA ASP A 62 -21.37 8.06 6.17
C ASP A 62 -20.67 9.04 5.21
N ASN A 63 -19.41 9.38 5.49
CA ASN A 63 -18.69 10.43 4.80
C ASN A 63 -17.30 9.99 4.34
N GLU A 64 -16.75 10.77 3.41
CA GLU A 64 -15.36 10.73 2.98
C GLU A 64 -14.72 12.08 3.25
N PHE A 65 -13.54 12.07 3.88
CA PHE A 65 -12.78 13.26 4.23
C PHE A 65 -11.50 13.34 3.41
N LEU A 66 -11.37 14.40 2.62
CA LEU A 66 -10.21 14.64 1.78
C LEU A 66 -9.23 15.56 2.52
N ILE A 67 -7.99 15.09 2.70
CA ILE A 67 -6.98 15.69 3.57
C ILE A 67 -5.69 15.87 2.76
N ARG A 68 -5.03 17.03 2.87
CA ARG A 68 -3.79 17.37 2.17
C ARG A 68 -3.86 17.16 0.65
N TYR A 69 -5.01 17.43 0.06
CA TYR A 69 -5.21 17.33 -1.38
C TYR A 69 -5.34 18.73 -2.00
N PRO A 70 -4.55 19.06 -3.04
CA PRO A 70 -4.39 20.45 -3.47
C PRO A 70 -5.62 21.04 -4.16
N LYS A 71 -6.43 20.21 -4.83
CA LYS A 71 -7.55 20.68 -5.65
C LYS A 71 -8.75 19.72 -5.56
N PRO A 72 -9.60 19.84 -4.50
CA PRO A 72 -10.84 19.07 -4.45
C PRO A 72 -11.77 19.47 -5.60
N ASN A 73 -12.55 18.51 -6.10
CA ASN A 73 -13.60 18.81 -7.06
C ASN A 73 -14.85 19.38 -6.35
N ASN A 74 -15.86 19.79 -7.14
CA ASN A 74 -17.08 20.45 -6.63
C ASN A 74 -17.98 19.55 -5.76
N GLU A 75 -17.66 18.27 -5.60
CA GLU A 75 -18.41 17.36 -4.72
C GLU A 75 -18.02 17.53 -3.24
N PHE A 76 -16.91 18.18 -2.98
CA PHE A 76 -16.39 18.37 -1.64
C PHE A 76 -16.68 19.76 -1.09
N VAL A 77 -17.05 19.81 0.19
CA VAL A 77 -17.28 21.03 0.94
C VAL A 77 -16.22 21.15 2.03
N SER A 78 -15.60 22.32 2.18
CA SER A 78 -14.66 22.56 3.28
C SER A 78 -15.37 22.52 4.63
N ILE A 79 -14.75 21.87 5.60
CA ILE A 79 -15.14 21.92 7.02
C ILE A 79 -14.11 22.64 7.88
N GLY A 80 -13.14 23.32 7.24
CA GLY A 80 -12.14 24.16 7.87
C GLY A 80 -10.80 23.49 8.05
N TYR A 81 -9.88 24.25 8.65
CA TYR A 81 -8.50 23.82 8.87
C TYR A 81 -8.34 22.99 10.14
N ASP A 82 -7.83 21.77 9.99
CA ASP A 82 -7.47 20.90 11.12
C ASP A 82 -6.02 21.11 11.53
N LYS A 83 -5.81 21.58 12.77
CA LYS A 83 -4.47 21.89 13.31
C LYS A 83 -3.61 20.63 13.51
N LEU A 84 -4.22 19.48 13.83
CA LEU A 84 -3.49 18.22 14.04
C LEU A 84 -3.01 17.64 12.71
N LEU A 85 -3.88 17.67 11.70
CA LEU A 85 -3.58 17.16 10.35
C LEU A 85 -2.79 18.18 9.51
N LYS A 86 -2.71 19.44 9.97
CA LYS A 86 -2.07 20.57 9.27
C LYS A 86 -2.59 20.75 7.86
N SER A 87 -3.90 20.69 7.70
CA SER A 87 -4.57 20.73 6.40
C SER A 87 -5.97 21.31 6.52
N GLU A 88 -6.40 22.02 5.48
CA GLU A 88 -7.82 22.15 5.18
C GLU A 88 -8.40 20.75 4.98
N VAL A 89 -9.58 20.50 5.53
CA VAL A 89 -10.29 19.23 5.41
C VAL A 89 -11.57 19.47 4.63
N PHE A 90 -11.80 18.62 3.64
CA PHE A 90 -13.00 18.66 2.81
C PHE A 90 -13.81 17.39 3.03
N VAL A 91 -15.12 17.48 2.92
CA VAL A 91 -16.04 16.35 3.15
C VAL A 91 -17.04 16.20 2.01
N ARG A 92 -17.39 14.94 1.73
CA ARG A 92 -18.56 14.59 0.91
C ARG A 92 -19.26 13.35 1.48
N PRO A 93 -20.50 13.05 1.06
CA PRO A 93 -21.12 11.76 1.34
C PRO A 93 -20.27 10.60 0.81
N ARG A 94 -20.26 9.48 1.55
CA ARG A 94 -19.46 8.31 1.19
C ARG A 94 -19.88 7.71 -0.17
N LYS A 95 -18.88 7.44 -1.00
CA LYS A 95 -19.01 6.73 -2.28
C LYS A 95 -18.23 5.43 -2.33
N PHE A 96 -17.05 5.38 -1.69
CA PHE A 96 -16.22 4.17 -1.65
C PHE A 96 -16.66 3.19 -0.56
N PRO A 97 -16.42 1.88 -0.74
CA PRO A 97 -16.62 0.89 0.34
C PRO A 97 -15.84 1.25 1.59
N LYS A 98 -16.40 0.98 2.78
CA LYS A 98 -15.76 1.29 4.07
C LYS A 98 -14.42 0.57 4.29
N SER A 99 -14.25 -0.60 3.67
CA SER A 99 -13.04 -1.41 3.74
C SER A 99 -12.02 -1.07 2.65
N PHE A 100 -12.27 -0.01 1.86
CA PHE A 100 -11.42 0.32 0.73
C PHE A 100 -9.99 0.67 1.18
N GLN A 101 -9.01 0.24 0.40
CA GLN A 101 -7.60 0.46 0.67
C GLN A 101 -6.85 0.34 -0.65
N ALA A 102 -6.56 1.48 -1.26
CA ALA A 102 -5.80 1.57 -2.50
C ALA A 102 -5.36 3.01 -2.78
N THR A 103 -4.34 3.16 -3.60
CA THR A 103 -3.85 4.44 -4.09
C THR A 103 -4.00 4.54 -5.60
N PHE A 104 -4.66 5.59 -6.08
CA PHE A 104 -4.85 5.85 -7.50
C PHE A 104 -5.27 7.31 -7.74
N PRO A 105 -5.25 7.82 -8.98
CA PRO A 105 -5.67 9.18 -9.32
C PRO A 105 -7.21 9.30 -9.37
N ALA A 106 -7.86 9.33 -8.18
CA ALA A 106 -9.32 9.31 -8.04
C ALA A 106 -10.02 10.61 -8.51
N PHE A 107 -9.33 11.75 -8.50
CA PHE A 107 -9.92 13.09 -8.76
C PHE A 107 -9.13 13.89 -9.79
N GLY A 108 -8.47 13.23 -10.73
CA GLY A 108 -7.58 13.85 -11.71
C GLY A 108 -6.21 13.18 -11.72
N ALA A 109 -5.15 13.89 -12.10
CA ALA A 109 -3.82 13.28 -12.27
C ALA A 109 -3.09 12.98 -10.96
N THR A 110 -3.48 13.62 -9.85
CA THR A 110 -2.78 13.47 -8.56
C THR A 110 -3.25 12.20 -7.84
N PRO A 111 -2.36 11.24 -7.53
CA PRO A 111 -2.72 10.05 -6.78
C PRO A 111 -3.14 10.40 -5.36
N VAL A 112 -4.17 9.74 -4.86
CA VAL A 112 -4.68 9.89 -3.50
C VAL A 112 -4.84 8.52 -2.85
N ILE A 113 -4.48 8.42 -1.58
CA ILE A 113 -4.74 7.22 -0.77
C ILE A 113 -6.22 7.22 -0.40
N VAL A 114 -6.96 6.23 -0.88
CA VAL A 114 -8.35 5.99 -0.47
C VAL A 114 -8.35 4.88 0.56
N ILE A 115 -8.69 5.19 1.82
CA ILE A 115 -8.57 4.23 2.91
C ILE A 115 -9.69 4.37 3.94
N GLY A 116 -10.24 3.23 4.34
CA GLY A 116 -11.23 3.13 5.42
C GLY A 116 -10.62 3.29 6.81
N LYS A 117 -11.49 3.39 7.82
CA LYS A 117 -11.10 3.32 9.24
C LYS A 117 -10.38 2.01 9.52
N ALA A 118 -9.44 2.00 10.47
CA ALA A 118 -8.69 0.79 10.84
C ALA A 118 -9.63 -0.41 11.10
N GLU A 119 -10.70 -0.20 11.83
CA GLU A 119 -11.67 -1.23 12.19
C GLU A 119 -12.39 -1.86 11.01
N ASN A 120 -12.45 -1.15 9.87
CA ASN A 120 -13.10 -1.59 8.63
C ASN A 120 -12.16 -2.26 7.64
N THR A 121 -10.84 -2.14 7.82
CA THR A 121 -9.81 -2.74 6.96
C THR A 121 -9.32 -4.08 7.52
N ALA A 122 -8.43 -4.76 6.81
CA ALA A 122 -7.75 -5.96 7.32
C ALA A 122 -6.79 -5.65 8.49
N ASP A 123 -6.26 -4.42 8.53
CA ASP A 123 -5.27 -3.95 9.50
C ASP A 123 -5.94 -3.21 10.67
N LYS A 124 -6.70 -3.95 11.45
CA LYS A 124 -7.69 -3.47 12.44
C LYS A 124 -7.13 -2.66 13.62
N THR A 125 -5.80 -2.58 13.79
CA THR A 125 -5.18 -1.84 14.90
C THR A 125 -4.47 -0.60 14.42
N SER A 126 -4.38 0.42 15.28
CA SER A 126 -3.82 1.72 14.96
C SER A 126 -2.42 1.64 14.35
N THR A 127 -1.53 0.84 14.95
CA THR A 127 -0.14 0.75 14.47
C THR A 127 -0.04 0.05 13.11
N ARG A 128 -0.79 -1.03 12.88
CA ARG A 128 -0.82 -1.71 11.58
C ARG A 128 -1.36 -0.80 10.50
N TRP A 129 -2.48 -0.14 10.78
CA TRP A 129 -3.12 0.78 9.85
C TRP A 129 -2.17 1.92 9.42
N VAL A 130 -1.42 2.49 10.37
CA VAL A 130 -0.42 3.54 10.06
C VAL A 130 0.63 3.04 9.07
N PHE A 131 1.16 1.82 9.23
CA PHE A 131 2.15 1.27 8.29
C PHE A 131 1.54 0.87 6.95
N VAL A 132 0.25 0.55 6.91
CA VAL A 132 -0.47 0.39 5.65
C VAL A 132 -0.67 1.72 4.92
N VAL A 133 -0.98 2.80 5.62
CA VAL A 133 -1.00 4.14 5.01
C VAL A 133 0.35 4.48 4.38
N LEU A 134 1.47 4.04 4.97
CA LEU A 134 2.81 4.28 4.41
C LEU A 134 3.14 3.34 3.23
N HIS A 135 2.56 2.14 3.17
CA HIS A 135 2.54 1.30 1.97
C HIS A 135 1.80 2.03 0.83
N GLU A 136 0.63 2.55 1.11
CA GLU A 136 -0.17 3.32 0.13
C GLU A 136 0.54 4.63 -0.28
N HIS A 137 1.24 5.28 0.64
CA HIS A 137 2.04 6.46 0.31
C HIS A 137 3.22 6.13 -0.62
N PHE A 138 3.77 4.92 -0.55
CA PHE A 138 4.77 4.50 -1.53
C PHE A 138 4.15 4.35 -2.93
N HIS A 139 2.92 3.89 -3.06
CA HIS A 139 2.22 3.91 -4.34
C HIS A 139 2.04 5.35 -4.88
N GLN A 140 1.82 6.35 -4.02
CA GLN A 140 1.82 7.75 -4.47
C GLN A 140 3.18 8.14 -5.07
N LEU A 141 4.29 7.67 -4.49
CA LEU A 141 5.62 7.88 -5.07
C LEU A 141 5.76 7.21 -6.44
N GLN A 142 5.33 5.95 -6.59
CA GLN A 142 5.37 5.25 -7.88
C GLN A 142 4.57 6.02 -8.95
N TYR A 143 3.32 6.39 -8.64
CA TYR A 143 2.45 7.15 -9.57
C TYR A 143 2.99 8.55 -9.90
N SER A 144 3.74 9.17 -9.00
CA SER A 144 4.31 10.51 -9.20
C SER A 144 5.54 10.52 -10.10
N ARG A 145 6.13 9.36 -10.38
CA ARG A 145 7.34 9.30 -11.21
C ARG A 145 7.04 9.56 -12.68
N PRO A 146 7.95 10.25 -13.38
CA PRO A 146 7.76 10.57 -14.79
C PRO A 146 7.39 9.34 -15.63
N ASN A 147 6.40 9.50 -16.48
CA ASN A 147 5.92 8.48 -17.42
C ASN A 147 5.37 7.19 -16.79
N TYR A 148 5.17 7.12 -15.45
CA TYR A 148 4.71 5.88 -14.82
C TYR A 148 3.43 5.34 -15.44
N LEU A 149 2.39 6.18 -15.62
CA LEU A 149 1.12 5.78 -16.24
C LEU A 149 1.28 5.39 -17.72
N VAL A 150 2.12 6.13 -18.46
CA VAL A 150 2.41 5.82 -19.86
C VAL A 150 3.15 4.51 -20.00
N ASP A 151 4.18 4.27 -19.18
CA ASP A 151 4.97 3.05 -19.21
C ASP A 151 4.16 1.83 -18.77
N SER A 152 3.28 1.98 -17.76
CA SER A 152 2.38 0.90 -17.33
C SER A 152 1.33 0.56 -18.41
N ALA A 153 0.76 1.55 -19.07
CA ALA A 153 -0.11 1.34 -20.22
C ALA A 153 0.63 0.70 -21.41
N GLY A 154 1.89 1.06 -21.61
CA GLY A 154 2.79 0.48 -22.63
C GLY A 154 3.08 -1.01 -22.47
N LEU A 155 2.81 -1.61 -21.30
CA LEU A 155 2.87 -3.06 -21.12
C LEU A 155 1.85 -3.82 -21.99
N GLY A 156 0.76 -3.16 -22.43
CA GLY A 156 -0.27 -3.74 -23.28
C GLY A 156 -1.17 -4.76 -22.55
N LEU A 157 -1.27 -4.64 -21.22
CA LEU A 157 -1.99 -5.60 -20.36
C LEU A 157 -3.44 -5.24 -20.08
N SER A 158 -3.84 -3.99 -20.37
CA SER A 158 -5.15 -3.47 -19.99
C SER A 158 -6.32 -4.06 -20.79
N GLY A 159 -6.05 -4.64 -21.97
CA GLY A 159 -7.13 -5.13 -22.85
C GLY A 159 -8.18 -4.05 -23.23
N GLY A 160 -7.79 -2.76 -23.15
CA GLY A 160 -8.68 -1.62 -23.38
C GLY A 160 -9.31 -1.03 -22.10
N ASP A 161 -9.06 -1.61 -20.94
CA ASP A 161 -9.48 -1.01 -19.65
C ASP A 161 -8.70 0.28 -19.38
N THR A 162 -9.44 1.38 -19.22
CA THR A 162 -8.91 2.71 -18.87
C THR A 162 -9.08 3.05 -17.39
N SER A 163 -9.76 2.19 -16.62
CA SER A 163 -10.02 2.40 -15.19
C SER A 163 -8.84 2.01 -14.30
N GLY A 164 -7.88 1.23 -14.83
CA GLY A 164 -6.79 0.63 -14.07
C GLY A 164 -7.16 -0.68 -13.36
N MET A 165 -8.41 -1.13 -13.46
CA MET A 165 -8.86 -2.38 -12.84
C MET A 165 -8.18 -3.61 -13.42
N TRP A 166 -7.57 -3.53 -14.60
CA TRP A 166 -6.76 -4.59 -15.16
C TRP A 166 -5.63 -5.04 -14.21
N GLN A 167 -5.09 -4.13 -13.40
CA GLN A 167 -4.04 -4.43 -12.42
C GLN A 167 -4.51 -5.48 -11.39
N ILE A 168 -5.81 -5.52 -11.12
CA ILE A 168 -6.44 -6.44 -10.15
C ILE A 168 -7.07 -7.64 -10.88
N ASN A 169 -7.69 -7.40 -12.04
CA ASN A 169 -8.56 -8.37 -12.72
C ASN A 169 -7.89 -9.09 -13.89
N TYR A 170 -6.58 -8.94 -14.09
CA TYR A 170 -5.86 -9.65 -15.15
C TYR A 170 -6.00 -11.17 -14.97
N SER A 171 -6.32 -11.87 -16.08
CA SER A 171 -6.53 -13.31 -16.07
C SER A 171 -5.20 -14.08 -16.09
N PHE A 172 -4.42 -13.95 -15.03
CA PHE A 172 -3.19 -14.72 -14.84
C PHE A 172 -3.56 -16.20 -14.59
N PRO A 173 -2.78 -17.20 -15.06
CA PRO A 173 -3.12 -18.62 -14.96
C PRO A 173 -2.92 -19.19 -13.54
N TYR A 174 -3.55 -18.59 -12.52
CA TYR A 174 -3.41 -18.98 -11.11
C TYR A 174 -3.80 -20.44 -10.84
N LYS A 175 -4.78 -20.97 -11.59
CA LYS A 175 -5.34 -22.32 -11.37
C LYS A 175 -4.69 -23.38 -12.24
N ASP A 176 -3.74 -23.02 -13.12
CA ASP A 176 -3.00 -23.99 -13.95
C ASP A 176 -2.04 -24.79 -13.07
N GLU A 177 -2.14 -26.14 -13.15
CA GLU A 177 -1.33 -27.05 -12.33
C GLU A 177 0.15 -26.91 -12.61
N THR A 178 0.52 -26.82 -13.89
CA THR A 178 1.93 -26.74 -14.32
C THR A 178 2.54 -25.41 -13.89
N VAL A 179 1.81 -24.32 -14.05
CA VAL A 179 2.25 -22.98 -13.62
C VAL A 179 2.39 -22.94 -12.10
N SER A 180 1.43 -23.49 -11.36
CA SER A 180 1.46 -23.52 -9.90
C SER A 180 2.64 -24.33 -9.36
N GLU A 181 2.92 -25.50 -9.93
CA GLU A 181 4.07 -26.34 -9.53
C GLU A 181 5.41 -25.63 -9.81
N ARG A 182 5.53 -24.99 -10.98
CA ARG A 182 6.74 -24.23 -11.34
C ARG A 182 6.92 -22.97 -10.47
N PHE A 183 5.82 -22.32 -10.14
CA PHE A 183 5.86 -21.18 -9.22
C PHE A 183 6.33 -21.62 -7.83
N ARG A 184 5.87 -22.75 -7.31
CA ARG A 184 6.33 -23.30 -6.04
C ARG A 184 7.84 -23.57 -6.06
N LYS A 185 8.38 -24.17 -7.11
CA LYS A 185 9.83 -24.37 -7.27
C LYS A 185 10.59 -23.03 -7.28
N LEU A 186 10.02 -22.02 -7.95
CA LEU A 186 10.59 -20.68 -7.97
C LEU A 186 10.62 -20.05 -6.58
N THR A 187 9.54 -20.18 -5.80
CA THR A 187 9.49 -19.66 -4.41
C THR A 187 10.45 -20.38 -3.47
N ASP A 188 10.60 -21.70 -3.62
CA ASP A 188 11.57 -22.48 -2.86
C ASP A 188 13.02 -21.99 -3.10
N HIS A 189 13.39 -21.72 -4.36
CA HIS A 189 14.72 -21.18 -4.68
C HIS A 189 14.90 -19.75 -4.18
N LEU A 190 13.86 -18.90 -4.21
CA LEU A 190 13.92 -17.55 -3.65
C LEU A 190 14.12 -17.61 -2.13
N SER A 191 13.40 -18.47 -1.42
CA SER A 191 13.59 -18.71 0.01
C SER A 191 15.02 -19.13 0.34
N GLN A 192 15.55 -20.10 -0.39
CA GLN A 192 16.94 -20.58 -0.21
C GLN A 192 17.95 -19.44 -0.42
N ALA A 193 17.79 -18.63 -1.47
CA ALA A 193 18.66 -17.49 -1.72
C ALA A 193 18.56 -16.40 -0.62
N TYR A 194 17.35 -16.18 -0.10
CA TYR A 194 17.13 -15.25 1.00
C TYR A 194 17.68 -15.76 2.34
N GLU A 195 17.61 -17.06 2.61
CA GLU A 195 18.02 -17.68 3.89
C GLU A 195 19.51 -18.04 3.95
N ALA A 196 20.20 -18.06 2.81
CA ALA A 196 21.63 -18.36 2.74
C ALA A 196 22.45 -17.44 3.65
N LYS A 197 23.36 -18.02 4.43
CA LYS A 197 24.13 -17.33 5.48
C LYS A 197 25.56 -17.04 5.09
N THR A 198 26.16 -17.90 4.30
CA THR A 198 27.53 -17.72 3.81
C THR A 198 27.51 -17.14 2.40
N LYS A 199 28.63 -16.55 1.98
CA LYS A 199 28.76 -16.00 0.64
C LYS A 199 28.63 -17.08 -0.44
N ASP A 200 29.23 -18.23 -0.22
CA ASP A 200 29.19 -19.34 -1.20
C ASP A 200 27.79 -19.91 -1.33
N GLU A 201 27.10 -20.15 -0.19
CA GLU A 201 25.68 -20.55 -0.23
C GLU A 201 24.82 -19.54 -0.96
N GLN A 202 25.05 -18.23 -0.71
CA GLN A 202 24.28 -17.15 -1.34
C GLN A 202 24.50 -17.09 -2.85
N GLU A 203 25.74 -17.22 -3.32
CA GLU A 203 26.03 -17.25 -4.75
C GLU A 203 25.42 -18.48 -5.43
N GLN A 204 25.52 -19.66 -4.82
CA GLN A 204 24.93 -20.89 -5.35
C GLN A 204 23.39 -20.80 -5.40
N ALA A 205 22.77 -20.41 -4.31
CA ALA A 205 21.31 -20.29 -4.22
C ALA A 205 20.77 -19.18 -5.15
N LEU A 206 21.51 -18.07 -5.31
CA LEU A 206 21.15 -17.03 -6.27
C LEU A 206 21.20 -17.52 -7.72
N ARG A 207 22.24 -18.30 -8.11
CA ARG A 207 22.29 -18.90 -9.45
C ARG A 207 21.09 -19.82 -9.68
N ALA A 208 20.74 -20.65 -8.72
CA ALA A 208 19.58 -21.54 -8.78
C ALA A 208 18.28 -20.74 -8.91
N TYR A 209 18.11 -19.69 -8.12
CA TYR A 209 16.95 -18.79 -8.18
C TYR A 209 16.81 -18.11 -9.54
N LEU A 210 17.89 -17.50 -10.05
CA LEU A 210 17.85 -16.81 -11.36
C LEU A 210 17.59 -17.77 -12.52
N GLY A 211 18.16 -19.00 -12.45
CA GLY A 211 17.85 -20.07 -13.39
C GLY A 211 16.37 -20.48 -13.34
N ALA A 212 15.82 -20.70 -12.15
CA ALA A 212 14.42 -21.03 -11.95
C ALA A 212 13.50 -19.90 -12.42
N ARG A 213 13.85 -18.63 -12.15
CA ARG A 213 13.09 -17.45 -12.61
C ARG A 213 13.04 -17.37 -14.12
N LYS A 214 14.16 -17.59 -14.81
CA LYS A 214 14.22 -17.65 -16.26
C LYS A 214 13.35 -18.78 -16.81
N ALA A 215 13.49 -20.00 -16.28
CA ALA A 215 12.69 -21.15 -16.70
C ALA A 215 11.19 -20.93 -16.45
N PHE A 216 10.83 -20.28 -15.35
CA PHE A 216 9.44 -19.90 -15.08
C PHE A 216 8.92 -18.88 -16.10
N ALA A 217 9.70 -17.83 -16.40
CA ALA A 217 9.35 -16.85 -17.41
C ALA A 217 9.11 -17.46 -18.79
N GLU A 218 9.98 -18.38 -19.21
CA GLU A 218 9.86 -19.10 -20.49
C GLU A 218 8.65 -20.05 -20.55
N SER A 219 8.11 -20.44 -19.39
CA SER A 219 6.93 -21.29 -19.30
C SER A 219 5.59 -20.54 -19.33
N LEU A 220 5.63 -19.24 -19.19
CA LEU A 220 4.46 -18.37 -19.22
C LEU A 220 4.25 -17.78 -20.62
N LYS A 221 3.02 -17.36 -20.91
CA LYS A 221 2.80 -16.47 -22.05
C LYS A 221 3.51 -15.14 -21.78
N PRO A 222 4.01 -14.44 -22.81
CA PRO A 222 4.75 -13.19 -22.61
C PRO A 222 4.00 -12.15 -21.77
N ASN A 223 2.68 -12.02 -21.94
CA ASN A 223 1.87 -11.08 -21.16
C ASN A 223 1.68 -11.51 -19.70
N ASP A 224 1.61 -12.82 -19.42
CA ASP A 224 1.51 -13.32 -18.05
C ASP A 224 2.80 -13.03 -17.28
N TYR A 225 3.97 -13.20 -17.91
CA TYR A 225 5.23 -12.82 -17.29
C TYR A 225 5.36 -11.30 -17.07
N LYS A 226 4.93 -10.47 -18.05
CA LYS A 226 4.87 -9.02 -17.87
C LYS A 226 3.97 -8.62 -16.69
N TYR A 227 2.81 -9.27 -16.56
CA TYR A 227 1.91 -9.01 -15.45
C TYR A 227 2.53 -9.39 -14.10
N MET A 228 3.14 -10.58 -13.99
CA MET A 228 3.87 -10.96 -12.79
C MET A 228 4.94 -9.90 -12.44
N SER A 229 5.80 -9.54 -13.41
CA SER A 229 6.86 -8.55 -13.19
C SER A 229 6.33 -7.19 -12.77
N PHE A 230 5.21 -6.75 -13.36
CA PHE A 230 4.48 -5.56 -12.94
C PHE A 230 4.01 -5.66 -11.49
N GLN A 231 3.40 -6.77 -11.09
CA GLN A 231 2.88 -6.97 -9.73
C GLN A 231 4.01 -7.02 -8.69
N LEU A 232 5.12 -7.68 -9.00
CA LEU A 232 6.30 -7.71 -8.13
C LEU A 232 6.87 -6.31 -7.92
N TYR A 233 6.98 -5.53 -9.00
CA TYR A 233 7.39 -4.14 -8.94
C TYR A 233 6.39 -3.28 -8.15
N GLN A 234 5.10 -3.36 -8.48
CA GLN A 234 4.06 -2.50 -7.91
C GLN A 234 3.80 -2.83 -6.45
N GLU A 235 3.36 -4.04 -6.18
CA GLU A 235 2.84 -4.47 -4.88
C GLU A 235 3.94 -5.08 -3.99
N GLY A 236 4.81 -5.88 -4.60
CA GLY A 236 5.89 -6.54 -3.87
C GLY A 236 6.84 -5.52 -3.24
N ILE A 237 7.25 -4.50 -4.00
CA ILE A 237 8.12 -3.45 -3.46
C ILE A 237 7.37 -2.49 -2.52
N ALA A 238 6.06 -2.30 -2.67
CA ALA A 238 5.28 -1.58 -1.66
C ALA A 238 5.23 -2.34 -0.32
N ARG A 239 5.08 -3.67 -0.36
CA ARG A 239 5.16 -4.53 0.83
C ARG A 239 6.56 -4.50 1.46
N TYR A 240 7.62 -4.57 0.66
CA TYR A 240 9.00 -4.36 1.10
C TYR A 240 9.14 -2.99 1.79
N THR A 241 8.63 -1.94 1.18
CA THR A 241 8.72 -0.57 1.71
C THR A 241 8.00 -0.45 3.06
N GLN A 242 6.81 -1.03 3.20
CA GLN A 242 6.09 -1.09 4.48
C GLN A 242 6.94 -1.67 5.60
N LEU A 243 7.61 -2.80 5.33
CA LEU A 243 8.51 -3.43 6.28
C LEU A 243 9.72 -2.53 6.62
N ARG A 244 10.38 -1.94 5.59
CA ARG A 244 11.56 -1.08 5.82
C ARG A 244 11.20 0.18 6.61
N VAL A 245 10.00 0.76 6.39
CA VAL A 245 9.50 1.88 7.20
C VAL A 245 9.29 1.45 8.64
N ALA A 246 8.67 0.29 8.88
CA ALA A 246 8.44 -0.22 10.24
C ALA A 246 9.75 -0.47 11.00
N GLU A 247 10.73 -1.11 10.36
CA GLU A 247 12.06 -1.34 10.93
C GLU A 247 12.80 -0.02 11.22
N LEU A 248 12.71 0.94 10.33
CA LEU A 248 13.34 2.24 10.52
C LEU A 248 12.63 3.04 11.62
N ALA A 249 11.31 2.98 11.70
CA ALA A 249 10.52 3.60 12.75
C ALA A 249 10.86 3.01 14.13
N ALA A 250 11.01 1.70 14.23
CA ALA A 250 11.44 1.03 15.45
C ALA A 250 12.78 1.59 15.99
N ARG A 251 13.71 1.91 15.09
CA ARG A 251 15.04 2.42 15.47
C ARG A 251 15.11 3.94 15.67
N LYS A 252 14.34 4.72 14.88
CA LYS A 252 14.57 6.17 14.75
C LYS A 252 13.35 7.04 15.08
N ALA A 253 12.16 6.47 15.29
CA ALA A 253 10.95 7.21 15.54
C ALA A 253 10.31 6.83 16.89
N LYS A 254 10.15 7.82 17.78
CA LYS A 254 9.31 7.63 18.97
C LYS A 254 7.86 7.98 18.57
N PRO A 255 6.86 7.13 18.86
CA PRO A 255 5.47 7.46 18.60
C PRO A 255 5.05 8.72 19.38
N SER A 256 4.14 9.51 18.83
CA SER A 256 3.59 10.68 19.54
C SER A 256 2.88 10.26 20.83
N LYS A 257 2.78 11.19 21.80
CA LYS A 257 2.10 10.90 23.07
C LYS A 257 0.65 10.49 22.83
N ALA A 258 -0.05 11.20 21.94
CA ALA A 258 -1.45 10.92 21.61
C ALA A 258 -1.59 9.52 20.99
N PHE A 259 -0.70 9.14 20.06
CA PHE A 259 -0.74 7.83 19.41
C PHE A 259 -0.45 6.68 20.39
N ARG A 260 0.52 6.85 21.29
CA ARG A 260 0.81 5.85 22.35
C ARG A 260 -0.32 5.64 23.33
N SER A 261 -1.20 6.62 23.49
CA SER A 261 -2.34 6.54 24.42
C SER A 261 -3.56 5.84 23.81
N LEU A 262 -3.52 5.46 22.53
CA LEU A 262 -4.58 4.68 21.91
C LEU A 262 -4.62 3.26 22.52
N SER A 263 -5.82 2.75 22.80
CA SER A 263 -6.02 1.46 23.46
C SER A 263 -5.48 0.26 22.67
N ASP A 264 -5.37 0.41 21.35
CA ASP A 264 -4.91 -0.61 20.41
C ASP A 264 -3.50 -0.31 19.85
N PHE A 265 -2.77 0.59 20.51
CA PHE A 265 -1.38 0.89 20.16
C PHE A 265 -0.48 -0.33 20.35
N THR A 266 0.33 -0.61 19.34
CA THR A 266 1.43 -1.59 19.40
C THR A 266 2.76 -0.87 19.20
N PRO A 267 3.81 -1.12 20.00
CA PRO A 267 5.15 -0.57 19.79
C PRO A 267 5.68 -0.86 18.38
N PHE A 268 6.42 0.08 17.80
CA PHE A 268 6.91 -0.04 16.40
C PHE A 268 7.88 -1.21 16.21
N ASP A 269 8.70 -1.54 17.21
CA ASP A 269 9.57 -2.71 17.20
C ASP A 269 8.76 -4.02 17.14
N LYS A 270 7.66 -4.10 17.90
CA LYS A 270 6.76 -5.27 17.88
C LYS A 270 6.04 -5.41 16.54
N GLU A 271 5.65 -4.31 15.92
CA GLU A 271 5.06 -4.36 14.58
C GLU A 271 6.09 -4.73 13.51
N ALA A 272 7.31 -4.23 13.58
CA ALA A 272 8.39 -4.63 12.69
C ALA A 272 8.72 -6.13 12.83
N GLU A 273 8.81 -6.65 14.07
CA GLU A 273 8.97 -8.08 14.34
C GLU A 273 7.82 -8.91 13.74
N ARG A 274 6.58 -8.46 13.91
CA ARG A 274 5.40 -9.12 13.35
C ARG A 274 5.44 -9.17 11.82
N LEU A 275 5.74 -8.04 11.16
CA LEU A 275 5.84 -7.95 9.70
C LEU A 275 6.94 -8.87 9.15
N ASN A 276 8.12 -8.89 9.78
CA ASN A 276 9.22 -9.79 9.41
C ASN A 276 8.81 -11.27 9.55
N SER A 277 8.21 -11.62 10.68
CA SER A 277 7.78 -13.00 10.96
C SER A 277 6.67 -13.44 10.00
N ALA A 278 5.70 -12.55 9.73
CA ALA A 278 4.63 -12.80 8.78
C ALA A 278 5.18 -13.04 7.37
N LEU A 279 6.11 -12.17 6.92
CA LEU A 279 6.70 -12.28 5.58
C LEU A 279 7.45 -13.61 5.38
N ARG A 280 8.22 -14.05 6.37
CA ARG A 280 8.92 -15.35 6.33
C ARG A 280 7.93 -16.51 6.27
N LYS A 281 6.89 -16.49 7.12
CA LYS A 281 5.86 -17.51 7.09
C LYS A 281 5.12 -17.51 5.75
N GLU A 282 4.71 -16.35 5.28
CA GLU A 282 4.04 -16.19 3.99
C GLU A 282 4.87 -16.81 2.86
N MET A 283 6.19 -16.61 2.83
CA MET A 283 7.08 -17.18 1.81
C MET A 283 7.05 -18.72 1.77
N HIS A 284 7.01 -19.37 2.93
CA HIS A 284 6.93 -20.84 3.00
C HIS A 284 5.54 -21.38 2.64
N ASP A 285 4.49 -20.58 2.90
CA ASP A 285 3.09 -20.98 2.70
C ASP A 285 2.53 -20.53 1.33
N LEU A 286 3.35 -19.92 0.45
CA LEU A 286 2.88 -19.41 -0.84
C LEU A 286 2.31 -20.51 -1.73
N ASP A 287 1.01 -20.39 -1.99
CA ASP A 287 0.28 -21.24 -2.93
C ASP A 287 -0.43 -20.37 -3.97
N LEU A 288 -0.01 -20.51 -5.23
CA LEU A 288 -0.50 -19.69 -6.33
C LEU A 288 -2.01 -19.81 -6.54
N LYS A 289 -2.56 -21.03 -6.34
CA LYS A 289 -3.98 -21.30 -6.56
C LYS A 289 -4.87 -20.71 -5.49
N THR A 290 -4.37 -20.66 -4.25
CA THR A 290 -5.11 -20.19 -3.07
C THR A 290 -5.00 -18.68 -2.92
N TRP A 291 -3.80 -18.14 -3.10
CA TRP A 291 -3.52 -16.72 -2.84
C TRP A 291 -3.66 -15.84 -4.08
N GLU A 292 -3.67 -16.45 -5.28
CA GLU A 292 -3.80 -15.73 -6.54
C GLU A 292 -2.85 -14.51 -6.63
N ARG A 293 -3.35 -13.34 -6.99
CA ARG A 293 -2.55 -12.13 -7.13
C ARG A 293 -1.75 -11.78 -5.86
N THR A 294 -2.28 -12.14 -4.69
CA THR A 294 -1.64 -11.73 -3.43
C THR A 294 -0.31 -12.45 -3.16
N VAL A 295 0.04 -13.52 -3.90
CA VAL A 295 1.38 -14.16 -3.81
C VAL A 295 2.50 -13.20 -4.17
N PHE A 296 2.24 -12.22 -5.04
CA PHE A 296 3.26 -11.28 -5.51
C PHE A 296 3.72 -10.28 -4.44
N TYR A 297 2.92 -10.06 -3.40
CA TYR A 297 3.28 -9.17 -2.29
C TYR A 297 4.47 -9.72 -1.49
N PRO A 298 4.40 -10.88 -0.84
CA PRO A 298 5.54 -11.43 -0.10
C PRO A 298 6.68 -11.82 -1.02
N PHE A 299 6.41 -12.34 -2.23
CA PHE A 299 7.44 -12.70 -3.18
C PHE A 299 8.33 -11.49 -3.54
N GLY A 300 7.74 -10.40 -4.03
CA GLY A 300 8.50 -9.19 -4.39
C GLY A 300 9.12 -8.48 -3.18
N ALA A 301 8.51 -8.58 -1.99
CA ALA A 301 9.12 -8.08 -0.77
C ALA A 301 10.42 -8.81 -0.42
N ILE A 302 10.45 -10.13 -0.55
CA ILE A 302 11.67 -10.94 -0.35
C ILE A 302 12.71 -10.63 -1.44
N GLU A 303 12.31 -10.44 -2.70
CA GLU A 303 13.23 -9.96 -3.75
C GLU A 303 13.88 -8.61 -3.36
N GLY A 304 13.09 -7.64 -2.87
CA GLY A 304 13.60 -6.36 -2.41
C GLY A 304 14.60 -6.49 -1.25
N LEU A 305 14.32 -7.37 -0.28
CA LEU A 305 15.24 -7.67 0.83
C LEU A 305 16.52 -8.38 0.36
N LEU A 306 16.42 -9.26 -0.61
CA LEU A 306 17.54 -9.93 -1.23
C LEU A 306 18.42 -8.94 -2.00
N LEU A 307 17.81 -8.04 -2.78
CA LEU A 307 18.50 -6.98 -3.49
C LEU A 307 19.24 -6.01 -2.56
N ASP A 308 18.68 -5.68 -1.39
CA ASP A 308 19.38 -4.85 -0.39
C ASP A 308 20.72 -5.44 0.05
N ARG A 309 20.88 -6.78 0.03
CA ARG A 309 22.11 -7.47 0.38
C ARG A 309 23.08 -7.60 -0.79
N LEU A 310 22.54 -7.84 -1.99
CA LEU A 310 23.33 -8.16 -3.18
C LEU A 310 23.77 -6.92 -3.95
N GLU A 311 22.93 -5.91 -4.03
CA GLU A 311 23.10 -4.69 -4.82
C GLU A 311 22.57 -3.48 -4.06
N PRO A 312 23.23 -2.99 -3.01
CA PRO A 312 22.71 -1.92 -2.14
C PRO A 312 22.26 -0.65 -2.85
N GLY A 313 22.74 -0.43 -4.08
CA GLY A 313 22.39 0.72 -4.93
C GLY A 313 21.12 0.54 -5.78
N TRP A 314 20.46 -0.62 -5.78
CA TRP A 314 19.36 -0.94 -6.69
C TRP A 314 18.20 0.07 -6.64
N ARG A 315 17.91 0.62 -5.45
CA ARG A 315 16.82 1.59 -5.29
C ARG A 315 17.00 2.88 -6.09
N SER A 316 18.22 3.29 -6.37
CA SER A 316 18.48 4.47 -7.21
C SER A 316 18.06 4.27 -8.68
N LYS A 317 18.01 3.02 -9.12
CA LYS A 317 17.62 2.64 -10.49
C LYS A 317 16.16 2.20 -10.61
N TYR A 318 15.48 1.96 -9.48
CA TYR A 318 14.14 1.38 -9.45
C TYR A 318 13.11 2.14 -10.31
N PHE A 319 13.13 3.45 -10.28
CA PHE A 319 12.17 4.27 -11.04
C PHE A 319 12.57 4.51 -12.49
N THR A 320 13.77 4.12 -12.91
CA THR A 320 14.23 4.17 -14.30
C THR A 320 14.08 2.82 -15.00
N GLU A 321 14.40 1.73 -14.31
CA GLU A 321 14.27 0.35 -14.80
C GLU A 321 12.95 -0.28 -14.32
N LYS A 322 11.82 0.29 -14.78
CA LYS A 322 10.49 -0.09 -14.31
C LYS A 322 10.10 -1.52 -14.70
N PHE A 323 9.31 -2.17 -13.85
CA PHE A 323 8.63 -3.44 -14.07
C PHE A 323 9.55 -4.65 -14.35
N ALA A 324 10.81 -4.61 -13.89
CA ALA A 324 11.78 -5.67 -14.15
C ALA A 324 12.81 -5.78 -13.02
N LEU A 325 12.39 -6.30 -11.85
CA LEU A 325 13.26 -6.44 -10.67
C LEU A 325 14.48 -7.34 -10.95
N GLU A 326 14.35 -8.30 -11.87
CA GLU A 326 15.42 -9.19 -12.27
C GLU A 326 16.64 -8.48 -12.87
N LYS A 327 16.48 -7.27 -13.40
CA LYS A 327 17.58 -6.46 -13.95
C LYS A 327 18.52 -5.89 -12.88
N PHE A 328 18.08 -5.88 -11.63
CA PHE A 328 18.90 -5.36 -10.52
C PHE A 328 19.83 -6.42 -9.93
N TYR A 329 19.65 -7.69 -10.24
CA TYR A 329 20.55 -8.71 -9.73
C TYR A 329 21.93 -8.62 -10.39
N PRO A 330 23.01 -8.85 -9.64
CA PRO A 330 24.37 -8.85 -10.19
C PRO A 330 24.52 -9.93 -11.28
N ILE A 331 25.28 -9.61 -12.32
CA ILE A 331 25.65 -10.60 -13.34
C ILE A 331 26.57 -11.62 -12.69
N ILE A 332 26.08 -12.83 -12.52
CA ILE A 332 26.88 -13.93 -11.98
C ILE A 332 27.58 -14.57 -13.18
N SER A 333 28.90 -14.34 -13.32
CA SER A 333 29.71 -15.00 -14.32
C SER A 333 29.62 -16.51 -14.17
N ALA A 334 29.44 -17.22 -15.27
CA ALA A 334 29.55 -18.67 -15.28
C ALA A 334 31.01 -19.00 -14.95
N SER A 335 31.23 -19.64 -13.79
CA SER A 335 32.54 -20.23 -13.41
C SER A 335 32.74 -21.54 -14.13
#